data_63622c9cc54e30f1a580165d95cee588
#
_entry.id   63622c9cc54e30f1a580165d95cee588
#
_cell.length_a   1.000
_cell.length_b   1.000
_cell.length_c   1.000
_cell.angle_alpha   90.00
_cell.angle_beta   90.00
_cell.angle_gamma   90.00
#
_symmetry.space_group_name_H-M   'P 1'
#
loop_
_entity.id
_entity.type
_entity.pdbx_description
1 polymer ?
#
loop_
_entity_poly.entity_id
_entity_poly.type
_entity_poly.pdbx_seq_one_letter_code
_entity_poly.pdbx_strand_id
1 'polypeptide(L)'
;SAETSHHYRRVTSSRVEAVGDGVEGFTEGDRVAYAAQPIGAYAEVRLIPAEKLVHLPAGIEERTAAAMMLKGMTAQYLLRSTVPLNGGDTILFHAAAGGVGLIACQWARHLGVTIIGTVGSDEKAELATAHGCTHTIVYTRENFADRVQELTDGVGVDVVYDSVGQHTFEGSLDCLKRRGTLALFGQ
;
A
#
# COMPACT_ATOMS: atom_id res chain seq x y z
N SER A 1 10.06 -13.85 -19.05
CA SER A 1 10.64 -13.89 -17.69
C SER A 1 11.51 -12.67 -17.36
N ALA A 2 11.34 -11.53 -18.07
CA ALA A 2 12.11 -10.30 -17.83
C ALA A 2 11.34 -9.21 -17.05
N GLU A 3 10.09 -9.42 -16.73
CA GLU A 3 9.21 -8.38 -16.16
C GLU A 3 9.23 -8.29 -14.63
N THR A 4 9.73 -9.29 -13.93
CA THR A 4 9.69 -9.33 -12.45
C THR A 4 10.78 -8.48 -11.77
N SER A 5 11.74 -7.95 -12.51
CA SER A 5 12.89 -7.23 -11.92
C SER A 5 12.71 -5.71 -11.78
N HIS A 6 11.62 -5.14 -12.32
CA HIS A 6 11.49 -3.67 -12.41
C HIS A 6 11.06 -2.98 -11.12
N HIS A 7 10.38 -3.67 -10.20
CA HIS A 7 9.89 -3.06 -8.96
C HIS A 7 10.98 -2.69 -7.96
N TYR A 8 12.05 -3.49 -7.89
CA TYR A 8 13.12 -3.29 -6.91
C TYR A 8 14.14 -2.19 -7.26
N ARG A 9 14.09 -1.66 -8.49
CA ARG A 9 15.03 -0.64 -8.98
C ARG A 9 14.61 0.80 -8.70
N ARG A 10 13.44 1.01 -8.05
CA ARG A 10 12.79 2.33 -7.92
C ARG A 10 12.76 2.89 -6.51
N VAL A 11 13.16 2.12 -5.53
CA VAL A 11 13.04 2.49 -4.11
C VAL A 11 14.35 2.21 -3.41
N THR A 12 14.86 3.19 -2.67
CA THR A 12 16.00 2.99 -1.78
C THR A 12 16.06 4.09 -0.72
N SER A 13 16.93 3.89 0.25
CA SER A 13 17.47 4.91 1.13
C SER A 13 18.98 4.98 0.96
N SER A 14 19.57 6.12 1.20
CA SER A 14 20.99 6.39 1.00
C SER A 14 21.44 7.58 1.82
N ARG A 15 22.73 7.93 1.66
CA ARG A 15 23.29 9.20 2.14
C ARG A 15 23.68 10.07 0.96
N VAL A 16 23.54 11.38 1.15
CA VAL A 16 24.00 12.37 0.19
C VAL A 16 25.53 12.40 0.25
N GLU A 17 26.21 12.14 -0.88
CA GLU A 17 27.66 12.21 -0.98
C GLU A 17 28.14 13.58 -1.45
N ALA A 18 27.37 14.23 -2.32
CA ALA A 18 27.64 15.58 -2.80
C ALA A 18 26.33 16.26 -3.24
N VAL A 19 26.32 17.56 -3.19
CA VAL A 19 25.18 18.40 -3.59
C VAL A 19 25.62 19.26 -4.78
N GLY A 20 24.80 19.29 -5.84
CA GLY A 20 25.05 20.12 -7.01
C GLY A 20 24.80 21.61 -6.76
N ASP A 21 25.33 22.45 -7.64
CA ASP A 21 25.15 23.88 -7.57
C ASP A 21 23.67 24.29 -7.60
N GLY A 22 23.27 25.17 -6.67
CA GLY A 22 21.92 25.72 -6.59
C GLY A 22 20.89 24.78 -5.96
N VAL A 23 21.28 23.61 -5.48
CA VAL A 23 20.38 22.72 -4.71
C VAL A 23 20.31 23.24 -3.28
N GLU A 24 19.06 23.46 -2.82
CA GLU A 24 18.77 23.87 -1.45
C GLU A 24 18.12 22.72 -0.66
N GLY A 25 18.25 22.76 0.67
CA GLY A 25 17.56 21.85 1.58
C GLY A 25 18.25 20.50 1.80
N PHE A 26 19.39 20.24 1.15
CA PHE A 26 20.21 19.03 1.36
C PHE A 26 21.67 19.39 1.58
N THR A 27 22.34 18.59 2.39
CA THR A 27 23.78 18.68 2.66
C THR A 27 24.43 17.30 2.57
N GLU A 28 25.76 17.29 2.39
CA GLU A 28 26.54 16.05 2.44
C GLU A 28 26.34 15.34 3.78
N GLY A 29 26.13 14.05 3.75
CA GLY A 29 25.87 13.20 4.93
C GLY A 29 24.39 13.04 5.27
N ASP A 30 23.47 13.83 4.69
CA ASP A 30 22.05 13.70 4.93
C ASP A 30 21.54 12.30 4.59
N ARG A 31 20.73 11.75 5.48
CA ARG A 31 20.02 10.49 5.26
C ARG A 31 18.75 10.76 4.47
N VAL A 32 18.61 10.11 3.35
CA VAL A 32 17.51 10.34 2.41
C VAL A 32 16.87 9.03 1.96
N ALA A 33 15.62 9.13 1.50
CA ALA A 33 14.92 8.05 0.85
C ALA A 33 14.16 8.58 -0.37
N TYR A 34 13.90 7.70 -1.34
CA TYR A 34 13.06 8.01 -2.48
C TYR A 34 12.34 6.77 -3.00
N ALA A 35 11.25 7.01 -3.76
CA ALA A 35 10.52 6.00 -4.49
C ALA A 35 10.21 6.50 -5.91
N ALA A 36 10.04 5.58 -6.86
CA ALA A 36 9.69 5.85 -8.26
C ALA A 36 10.88 6.23 -9.17
N GLN A 37 10.61 6.95 -10.25
CA GLN A 37 11.61 7.34 -11.26
C GLN A 37 12.55 8.43 -10.75
N PRO A 38 13.80 8.47 -11.25
CA PRO A 38 14.41 7.59 -12.25
C PRO A 38 14.81 6.22 -11.69
N ILE A 39 14.94 5.20 -12.56
CA ILE A 39 15.44 3.87 -12.20
C ILE A 39 16.94 3.96 -11.87
N GLY A 40 17.43 3.15 -10.93
CA GLY A 40 18.86 3.09 -10.57
C GLY A 40 19.14 2.93 -9.08
N ALA A 41 18.19 2.36 -8.31
CA ALA A 41 18.35 2.13 -6.87
C ALA A 41 19.45 1.11 -6.51
N TYR A 42 19.93 0.31 -7.47
CA TYR A 42 21.00 -0.68 -7.28
C TYR A 42 22.37 -0.16 -7.75
N ALA A 43 22.63 1.12 -7.58
CA ALA A 43 23.92 1.72 -7.81
C ALA A 43 24.60 2.04 -6.47
N GLU A 44 25.92 1.97 -6.42
CA GLU A 44 26.70 2.42 -5.27
C GLU A 44 26.53 3.93 -5.09
N VAL A 45 26.63 4.68 -6.20
CA VAL A 45 26.39 6.13 -6.26
C VAL A 45 25.52 6.44 -7.46
N ARG A 46 24.66 7.46 -7.34
CA ARG A 46 23.82 7.92 -8.45
C ARG A 46 23.50 9.39 -8.35
N LEU A 47 23.24 10.00 -9.49
CA LEU A 47 22.62 11.32 -9.55
C LEU A 47 21.10 11.19 -9.50
N ILE A 48 20.47 12.05 -8.70
CA ILE A 48 19.00 12.11 -8.56
C ILE A 48 18.59 13.57 -8.33
N PRO A 49 17.50 14.05 -8.97
CA PRO A 49 16.95 15.38 -8.68
C PRO A 49 16.52 15.51 -7.21
N ALA A 50 16.87 16.62 -6.59
CA ALA A 50 16.59 16.86 -5.16
C ALA A 50 15.11 16.79 -4.82
N GLU A 51 14.21 17.22 -5.72
CA GLU A 51 12.76 17.13 -5.53
C GLU A 51 12.21 15.70 -5.41
N LYS A 52 13.00 14.68 -5.73
CA LYS A 52 12.64 13.26 -5.57
C LYS A 52 13.05 12.70 -4.21
N LEU A 53 13.82 13.44 -3.46
CA LEU A 53 14.34 12.99 -2.18
C LEU A 53 13.46 13.47 -1.02
N VAL A 54 13.39 12.66 0.01
CA VAL A 54 12.86 13.05 1.31
C VAL A 54 13.90 12.77 2.38
N HIS A 55 14.02 13.67 3.35
CA HIS A 55 14.86 13.43 4.53
C HIS A 55 14.33 12.21 5.30
N LEU A 56 15.25 11.34 5.70
CA LEU A 56 14.91 10.20 6.53
C LEU A 56 14.99 10.59 8.00
N PRO A 57 13.86 10.54 8.75
CA PRO A 57 13.86 10.85 10.18
C PRO A 57 14.84 9.97 10.97
N ALA A 58 15.43 10.51 12.02
CA ALA A 58 16.44 9.82 12.83
C ALA A 58 15.94 8.46 13.41
N GLY A 59 14.65 8.37 13.73
CA GLY A 59 14.02 7.15 14.27
C GLY A 59 13.69 6.07 13.25
N ILE A 60 13.93 6.31 11.96
CA ILE A 60 13.63 5.32 10.89
C ILE A 60 14.95 4.79 10.34
N GLU A 61 15.10 3.47 10.36
CA GLU A 61 16.25 2.81 9.74
C GLU A 61 16.17 2.85 8.22
N GLU A 62 17.31 2.94 7.56
CA GLU A 62 17.42 2.99 6.09
C GLU A 62 16.76 1.79 5.41
N ARG A 63 16.97 0.59 5.95
CA ARG A 63 16.34 -0.62 5.43
C ARG A 63 14.82 -0.58 5.50
N THR A 64 14.28 -0.07 6.61
CA THR A 64 12.84 0.12 6.79
C THR A 64 12.29 1.13 5.79
N ALA A 65 12.97 2.28 5.63
CA ALA A 65 12.58 3.29 4.65
C ALA A 65 12.55 2.73 3.22
N ALA A 66 13.62 2.04 2.82
CA ALA A 66 13.69 1.39 1.50
C ALA A 66 12.57 0.37 1.29
N ALA A 67 12.19 -0.38 2.33
CA ALA A 67 11.14 -1.38 2.22
C ALA A 67 9.72 -0.78 2.14
N MET A 68 9.49 0.37 2.80
CA MET A 68 8.14 0.92 2.97
C MET A 68 7.80 2.09 2.04
N MET A 69 8.76 2.83 1.48
CA MET A 69 8.49 4.09 0.77
C MET A 69 7.38 3.97 -0.27
N LEU A 70 7.55 3.13 -1.29
CA LEU A 70 6.54 2.99 -2.36
C LEU A 70 5.20 2.47 -1.80
N LYS A 71 5.27 1.45 -0.96
CA LYS A 71 4.08 0.78 -0.40
C LYS A 71 3.34 1.69 0.57
N GLY A 72 4.07 2.42 1.41
CA GLY A 72 3.52 3.39 2.36
C GLY A 72 2.90 4.60 1.67
N MET A 73 3.55 5.14 0.64
CA MET A 73 2.98 6.21 -0.19
C MET A 73 1.70 5.74 -0.89
N THR A 74 1.68 4.49 -1.39
CA THR A 74 0.49 3.90 -2.00
C THR A 74 -0.65 3.78 -0.98
N ALA A 75 -0.40 3.22 0.19
CA ALA A 75 -1.40 3.16 1.25
C ALA A 75 -1.88 4.56 1.65
N GLN A 76 -0.98 5.53 1.76
CA GLN A 76 -1.31 6.91 2.11
C GLN A 76 -2.29 7.52 1.12
N TYR A 77 -1.97 7.54 -0.17
CA TYR A 77 -2.86 8.21 -1.12
C TYR A 77 -4.21 7.48 -1.27
N LEU A 78 -4.22 6.15 -1.20
CA LEU A 78 -5.46 5.37 -1.26
C LEU A 78 -6.40 5.73 -0.11
N LEU A 79 -5.90 5.70 1.14
CA LEU A 79 -6.71 5.85 2.33
C LEU A 79 -6.98 7.31 2.73
N ARG A 80 -6.20 8.28 2.21
CA ARG A 80 -6.26 9.68 2.64
C ARG A 80 -6.55 10.68 1.54
N SER A 81 -6.27 10.35 0.27
CA SER A 81 -6.41 11.28 -0.86
C SER A 81 -7.41 10.79 -1.89
N THR A 82 -7.37 9.51 -2.29
CA THR A 82 -8.31 8.95 -3.28
C THR A 82 -9.70 8.84 -2.68
N VAL A 83 -9.82 8.19 -1.53
CA VAL A 83 -11.04 8.15 -0.73
C VAL A 83 -10.63 8.38 0.72
N PRO A 84 -10.77 9.60 1.25
CA PRO A 84 -10.45 9.90 2.65
C PRO A 84 -11.34 9.09 3.59
N LEU A 85 -10.76 8.08 4.24
CA LEU A 85 -11.49 7.23 5.17
C LEU A 85 -11.69 7.91 6.52
N ASN A 86 -12.82 7.62 7.14
CA ASN A 86 -13.23 8.08 8.47
C ASN A 86 -13.49 6.89 9.39
N GLY A 87 -13.42 7.12 10.69
CA GLY A 87 -13.79 6.10 11.66
C GLY A 87 -15.24 5.64 11.47
N GLY A 88 -15.43 4.32 11.48
CA GLY A 88 -16.72 3.68 11.22
C GLY A 88 -16.95 3.25 9.77
N ASP A 89 -16.13 3.68 8.80
CA ASP A 89 -16.20 3.15 7.44
C ASP A 89 -15.83 1.66 7.42
N THR A 90 -16.43 0.92 6.49
CA THR A 90 -16.10 -0.48 6.22
C THR A 90 -15.52 -0.59 4.82
N ILE A 91 -14.36 -1.24 4.68
CA ILE A 91 -13.67 -1.36 3.39
C ILE A 91 -13.34 -2.82 3.06
N LEU A 92 -13.33 -3.13 1.76
CA LEU A 92 -12.74 -4.35 1.23
C LEU A 92 -11.37 -4.02 0.64
N PHE A 93 -10.34 -4.78 1.03
CA PHE A 93 -8.98 -4.60 0.50
C PHE A 93 -8.48 -5.93 -0.09
N HIS A 94 -8.31 -5.98 -1.40
CA HIS A 94 -7.75 -7.17 -2.06
C HIS A 94 -6.25 -7.30 -1.80
N ALA A 95 -5.77 -8.54 -1.71
CA ALA A 95 -4.38 -8.86 -1.38
C ALA A 95 -3.90 -8.23 -0.05
N ALA A 96 -4.72 -8.34 1.00
CA ALA A 96 -4.49 -7.70 2.31
C ALA A 96 -3.18 -8.11 2.99
N ALA A 97 -2.64 -9.30 2.71
CA ALA A 97 -1.33 -9.74 3.19
C ALA A 97 -0.15 -9.30 2.29
N GLY A 98 -0.42 -8.52 1.24
CA GLY A 98 0.60 -7.92 0.39
C GLY A 98 1.27 -6.71 1.04
N GLY A 99 2.34 -6.22 0.41
CA GLY A 99 3.13 -5.14 1.01
C GLY A 99 2.37 -3.82 1.22
N VAL A 100 1.42 -3.46 0.34
CA VAL A 100 0.52 -2.32 0.55
C VAL A 100 -0.57 -2.70 1.54
N GLY A 101 -1.14 -3.90 1.42
CA GLY A 101 -2.23 -4.39 2.27
C GLY A 101 -1.88 -4.41 3.75
N LEU A 102 -0.69 -4.90 4.13
CA LEU A 102 -0.26 -4.92 5.53
C LEU A 102 -0.15 -3.51 6.14
N ILE A 103 0.31 -2.53 5.36
CA ILE A 103 0.36 -1.14 5.81
C ILE A 103 -1.06 -0.56 5.89
N ALA A 104 -1.89 -0.85 4.89
CA ALA A 104 -3.29 -0.41 4.87
C ALA A 104 -4.09 -0.97 6.05
N CYS A 105 -3.89 -2.25 6.41
CA CYS A 105 -4.53 -2.87 7.58
C CYS A 105 -4.18 -2.14 8.88
N GLN A 106 -2.90 -1.87 9.12
CA GLN A 106 -2.45 -1.14 10.31
C GLN A 106 -3.03 0.27 10.35
N TRP A 107 -3.04 0.96 9.22
CA TRP A 107 -3.52 2.33 9.13
C TRP A 107 -5.04 2.42 9.28
N ALA A 108 -5.80 1.55 8.59
CA ALA A 108 -7.25 1.46 8.72
C ALA A 108 -7.66 1.20 10.18
N ARG A 109 -7.00 0.24 10.85
CA ARG A 109 -7.21 0.00 12.28
C ARG A 109 -6.97 1.25 13.13
N HIS A 110 -5.89 2.00 12.86
CA HIS A 110 -5.59 3.25 13.58
C HIS A 110 -6.68 4.32 13.35
N LEU A 111 -7.29 4.35 12.17
CA LEU A 111 -8.38 5.27 11.82
C LEU A 111 -9.74 4.82 12.38
N GLY A 112 -9.86 3.65 12.98
CA GLY A 112 -11.15 3.09 13.43
C GLY A 112 -12.03 2.59 12.28
N VAL A 113 -11.41 2.17 11.16
CA VAL A 113 -12.06 1.62 9.97
C VAL A 113 -12.10 0.10 10.08
N THR A 114 -13.25 -0.50 9.75
CA THR A 114 -13.39 -1.95 9.61
C THR A 114 -12.81 -2.39 8.26
N ILE A 115 -11.79 -3.24 8.28
CA ILE A 115 -11.16 -3.75 7.07
C ILE A 115 -11.45 -5.25 6.88
N ILE A 116 -12.06 -5.57 5.75
CA ILE A 116 -12.25 -6.92 5.22
C ILE A 116 -11.14 -7.15 4.20
N GLY A 117 -10.29 -8.16 4.40
CA GLY A 117 -9.14 -8.42 3.53
C GLY A 117 -9.26 -9.74 2.79
N THR A 118 -9.04 -9.75 1.48
CA THR A 118 -8.92 -11.03 0.74
C THR A 118 -7.47 -11.51 0.71
N VAL A 119 -7.29 -12.80 0.92
CA VAL A 119 -5.99 -13.49 0.96
C VAL A 119 -6.08 -14.85 0.28
N GLY A 120 -4.91 -15.41 -0.12
CA GLY A 120 -4.87 -16.68 -0.85
C GLY A 120 -4.60 -17.92 0.01
N SER A 121 -4.31 -17.78 1.31
CA SER A 121 -4.04 -18.92 2.22
C SER A 121 -4.29 -18.54 3.68
N ASP A 122 -4.31 -19.55 4.55
CA ASP A 122 -4.49 -19.37 5.99
C ASP A 122 -3.32 -18.61 6.62
N GLU A 123 -2.08 -18.90 6.23
CA GLU A 123 -0.91 -18.19 6.75
C GLU A 123 -0.97 -16.69 6.39
N LYS A 124 -1.50 -16.37 5.20
CA LYS A 124 -1.72 -14.98 4.80
C LYS A 124 -2.87 -14.33 5.56
N ALA A 125 -3.90 -15.11 5.96
CA ALA A 125 -4.99 -14.63 6.79
C ALA A 125 -4.49 -14.29 8.20
N GLU A 126 -3.69 -15.16 8.80
CA GLU A 126 -3.05 -14.91 10.10
C GLU A 126 -2.14 -13.66 10.04
N LEU A 127 -1.33 -13.53 8.99
CA LEU A 127 -0.47 -12.38 8.78
C LEU A 127 -1.25 -11.07 8.67
N ALA A 128 -2.32 -11.04 7.87
CA ALA A 128 -3.16 -9.85 7.71
C ALA A 128 -3.86 -9.49 9.03
N THR A 129 -4.39 -10.48 9.76
CA THR A 129 -5.03 -10.29 11.06
C THR A 129 -4.06 -9.74 12.10
N ALA A 130 -2.84 -10.27 12.17
CA ALA A 130 -1.78 -9.77 13.06
C ALA A 130 -1.44 -8.30 12.78
N HIS A 131 -1.62 -7.84 11.53
CA HIS A 131 -1.42 -6.46 11.11
C HIS A 131 -2.69 -5.58 11.18
N GLY A 132 -3.78 -6.08 11.74
CA GLY A 132 -4.97 -5.28 12.03
C GLY A 132 -6.11 -5.43 11.04
N CYS A 133 -6.07 -6.40 10.12
CA CYS A 133 -7.23 -6.77 9.31
C CYS A 133 -8.33 -7.30 10.24
N THR A 134 -9.54 -6.74 10.13
CA THR A 134 -10.65 -7.09 11.02
C THR A 134 -11.25 -8.45 10.66
N HIS A 135 -11.45 -8.68 9.37
CA HIS A 135 -11.94 -9.93 8.81
C HIS A 135 -11.09 -10.34 7.62
N THR A 136 -10.79 -11.63 7.51
CA THR A 136 -10.05 -12.17 6.38
C THR A 136 -10.91 -13.17 5.61
N ILE A 137 -10.84 -13.12 4.27
CA ILE A 137 -11.53 -14.04 3.37
C ILE A 137 -10.49 -14.77 2.55
N VAL A 138 -10.45 -16.10 2.65
CA VAL A 138 -9.54 -16.94 1.86
C VAL A 138 -10.23 -17.28 0.53
N TYR A 139 -10.02 -16.44 -0.48
CA TYR A 139 -10.73 -16.49 -1.75
C TYR A 139 -10.51 -17.79 -2.55
N THR A 140 -9.57 -18.63 -2.17
CA THR A 140 -9.39 -19.98 -2.76
C THR A 140 -10.42 -20.99 -2.30
N ARG A 141 -11.19 -20.68 -1.24
CA ARG A 141 -12.21 -21.56 -0.65
C ARG A 141 -13.60 -20.91 -0.57
N GLU A 142 -13.65 -19.61 -0.60
CA GLU A 142 -14.86 -18.82 -0.37
C GLU A 142 -15.09 -17.84 -1.53
N ASN A 143 -16.34 -17.61 -1.90
CA ASN A 143 -16.70 -16.49 -2.73
C ASN A 143 -16.61 -15.22 -1.88
N PHE A 144 -15.72 -14.31 -2.24
CA PHE A 144 -15.49 -13.14 -1.43
C PHE A 144 -16.67 -12.16 -1.45
N ALA A 145 -17.44 -12.08 -2.55
CA ALA A 145 -18.59 -11.20 -2.64
C ALA A 145 -19.72 -11.67 -1.69
N ASP A 146 -20.04 -12.97 -1.72
CA ASP A 146 -21.03 -13.55 -0.80
C ASP A 146 -20.61 -13.33 0.65
N ARG A 147 -19.32 -13.55 0.94
CA ARG A 147 -18.79 -13.38 2.30
C ARG A 147 -18.80 -11.94 2.77
N VAL A 148 -18.55 -10.96 1.90
CA VAL A 148 -18.68 -9.54 2.23
C VAL A 148 -20.13 -9.21 2.55
N GLN A 149 -21.11 -9.69 1.77
CA GLN A 149 -22.51 -9.48 2.04
C GLN A 149 -22.92 -10.04 3.42
N GLU A 150 -22.45 -11.23 3.78
CA GLU A 150 -22.69 -11.80 5.12
C GLU A 150 -22.08 -10.94 6.24
N LEU A 151 -20.83 -10.49 6.08
CA LEU A 151 -20.09 -9.70 7.08
C LEU A 151 -20.66 -8.28 7.27
N THR A 152 -21.45 -7.82 6.30
CA THR A 152 -22.04 -6.46 6.28
C THR A 152 -23.57 -6.48 6.39
N ASP A 153 -24.18 -7.61 6.74
CA ASP A 153 -25.63 -7.78 6.82
C ASP A 153 -26.37 -7.33 5.54
N GLY A 154 -25.76 -7.57 4.36
CA GLY A 154 -26.30 -7.20 3.06
C GLY A 154 -26.16 -5.72 2.69
N VAL A 155 -25.52 -4.90 3.50
CA VAL A 155 -25.32 -3.46 3.25
C VAL A 155 -24.20 -3.21 2.22
N GLY A 156 -23.13 -4.00 2.27
CA GLY A 156 -21.92 -3.81 1.48
C GLY A 156 -20.93 -2.83 2.12
N VAL A 157 -19.81 -2.59 1.43
CA VAL A 157 -18.70 -1.77 1.92
C VAL A 157 -18.70 -0.36 1.34
N ASP A 158 -18.10 0.59 2.06
CA ASP A 158 -17.92 1.98 1.61
C ASP A 158 -16.96 2.08 0.42
N VAL A 159 -15.88 1.33 0.49
CA VAL A 159 -14.81 1.34 -0.51
C VAL A 159 -14.30 -0.06 -0.77
N VAL A 160 -14.07 -0.39 -2.03
CA VAL A 160 -13.25 -1.53 -2.43
C VAL A 160 -11.94 -1.02 -2.99
N TYR A 161 -10.82 -1.46 -2.43
CA TYR A 161 -9.48 -1.25 -2.97
C TYR A 161 -9.03 -2.50 -3.72
N ASP A 162 -8.94 -2.41 -5.03
CA ASP A 162 -8.68 -3.54 -5.91
C ASP A 162 -7.38 -3.35 -6.70
N SER A 163 -6.37 -4.18 -6.40
CA SER A 163 -5.09 -4.25 -7.11
C SER A 163 -4.97 -5.49 -8.01
N VAL A 164 -6.02 -6.28 -8.14
CA VAL A 164 -6.05 -7.52 -8.92
C VAL A 164 -6.69 -7.28 -10.29
N GLY A 165 -7.82 -6.58 -10.32
CA GLY A 165 -8.49 -6.15 -11.55
C GLY A 165 -9.33 -7.25 -12.18
N GLN A 166 -8.95 -7.75 -13.35
CA GLN A 166 -9.80 -8.60 -14.21
C GLN A 166 -10.55 -9.72 -13.47
N HIS A 167 -9.92 -10.39 -12.52
CA HIS A 167 -10.52 -11.52 -11.80
C HIS A 167 -11.39 -11.13 -10.59
N THR A 168 -11.34 -9.89 -10.16
CA THR A 168 -12.04 -9.40 -8.97
C THR A 168 -13.05 -8.31 -9.28
N PHE A 169 -12.96 -7.68 -10.43
CA PHE A 169 -13.69 -6.47 -10.78
C PHE A 169 -15.22 -6.58 -10.59
N GLU A 170 -15.85 -7.60 -11.18
CA GLU A 170 -17.30 -7.80 -11.07
C GLU A 170 -17.73 -8.04 -9.62
N GLY A 171 -17.07 -8.99 -8.94
CA GLY A 171 -17.36 -9.26 -7.53
C GLY A 171 -17.04 -8.07 -6.61
N SER A 172 -16.05 -7.23 -6.98
CA SER A 172 -15.76 -5.98 -6.26
C SER A 172 -16.91 -4.98 -6.35
N LEU A 173 -17.59 -4.90 -7.50
CA LEU A 173 -18.80 -4.07 -7.64
C LEU A 173 -19.95 -4.61 -6.79
N ASP A 174 -20.13 -5.94 -6.72
CA ASP A 174 -21.17 -6.58 -5.91
C ASP A 174 -20.97 -6.39 -4.40
N CYS A 175 -19.73 -6.12 -3.98
CA CYS A 175 -19.41 -5.83 -2.58
C CYS A 175 -19.79 -4.41 -2.13
N LEU A 176 -19.99 -3.46 -3.06
CA LEU A 176 -20.19 -2.06 -2.73
C LEU A 176 -21.59 -1.79 -2.19
N LYS A 177 -21.67 -0.96 -1.14
CA LYS A 177 -22.94 -0.34 -0.77
C LYS A 177 -23.39 0.66 -1.82
N ARG A 178 -24.64 1.10 -1.75
CA ARG A 178 -25.12 2.20 -2.62
C ARG A 178 -24.23 3.41 -2.47
N ARG A 179 -23.72 3.95 -3.61
CA ARG A 179 -22.79 5.09 -3.67
C ARG A 179 -21.40 4.80 -3.08
N GLY A 180 -21.05 3.53 -2.86
CA GLY A 180 -19.71 3.12 -2.52
C GLY A 180 -18.74 3.37 -3.68
N THR A 181 -17.45 3.37 -3.39
CA THR A 181 -16.38 3.67 -4.36
C THR A 181 -15.52 2.45 -4.63
N LEU A 182 -15.29 2.14 -5.91
CA LEU A 182 -14.26 1.20 -6.34
C LEU A 182 -12.99 1.96 -6.70
N ALA A 183 -11.92 1.72 -5.96
CA ALA A 183 -10.59 2.26 -6.22
C ALA A 183 -9.69 1.18 -6.84
N LEU A 184 -9.54 1.20 -8.16
CA LEU A 184 -8.60 0.33 -8.87
C LEU A 184 -7.20 0.94 -8.79
N PHE A 185 -6.20 0.13 -8.42
CA PHE A 185 -4.82 0.59 -8.32
C PHE A 185 -3.83 -0.56 -8.59
N GLY A 186 -2.58 -0.19 -8.83
CA GLY A 186 -1.55 -1.15 -9.20
C GLY A 186 -1.62 -1.57 -10.67
N GLN A 187 -0.53 -2.16 -11.16
CA GLN A 187 -0.39 -2.74 -12.51
C GLN A 187 0.49 -3.97 -12.44
#